data_37cddfd354451dd4961c9c0c5da4be2f
#
_entry.id   37cddfd354451dd4961c9c0c5da4be2f
#
_cell.length_a   1.000
_cell.length_b   1.000
_cell.length_c   1.000
_cell.angle_alpha   90.00
_cell.angle_beta   90.00
_cell.angle_gamma   90.00
#
_symmetry.space_group_name_H-M   'P 1'
#
loop_
_entity.id
_entity.type
_entity.pdbx_description
1 polymer ?
#
loop_
_entity_poly.entity_id
_entity_poly.type
_entity_poly.pdbx_seq_one_letter_code
_entity_poly.pdbx_strand_id
1 'polypeptide(L)'
;MKKLLLIIVLQSITNIYSQTKMITPAFLKPGDTIAIVATARKNIDDNLKFATDLLTSWGLKVKIGSTIGLDFNQLAGTDEQRAKDFQDQMDDENIKAIWCVRGGYGTVRMIDKLDFTKFKKSPKWVVGFSDVTVLHNHLNTMCYKSIHAIMPISSKATADAIETLRISLFGEKLEYKIDTYDMNRFGKASGELVGGNLSIIYSLLGSKSAINCDNKILFIEDLDEYLYHIDRMMINLKRCGCLEKLAGIVVGGMVKMKDNDIPWGKNALEIIQDLTKDLKIPVIYNFPSGHIQDNRALVLGNRVTIEAKADCSTMVFE
;
A
#
# COMPACT_ATOMS: atom_id res chain seq x y z
N MET A 1 58.33 -35.80 -20.05
CA MET A 1 57.03 -35.78 -19.36
C MET A 1 56.71 -34.31 -18.98
N LYS A 2 55.91 -33.61 -19.78
CA LYS A 2 55.48 -32.22 -19.51
C LYS A 2 54.18 -32.26 -18.74
N LYS A 3 54.18 -31.76 -17.50
CA LYS A 3 52.97 -31.61 -16.69
C LYS A 3 52.24 -30.35 -17.17
N LEU A 4 51.06 -30.54 -17.71
CA LEU A 4 50.15 -29.49 -18.13
C LEU A 4 49.40 -29.01 -16.84
N LEU A 5 49.65 -27.77 -16.42
CA LEU A 5 48.96 -27.15 -15.28
C LEU A 5 47.66 -26.54 -15.81
N LEU A 6 46.50 -27.14 -15.49
CA LEU A 6 45.18 -26.64 -15.84
C LEU A 6 44.80 -25.56 -14.83
N ILE A 7 44.87 -24.29 -15.17
CA ILE A 7 44.39 -23.18 -14.36
C ILE A 7 42.88 -23.03 -14.63
N ILE A 8 42.05 -23.48 -13.68
CA ILE A 8 40.61 -23.22 -13.70
C ILE A 8 40.40 -21.81 -13.11
N VAL A 9 40.15 -20.85 -14.00
CA VAL A 9 39.67 -19.52 -13.58
C VAL A 9 38.18 -19.62 -13.27
N LEU A 10 37.83 -19.69 -12.00
CA LEU A 10 36.44 -19.49 -11.54
C LEU A 10 36.11 -18.00 -11.73
N GLN A 11 35.46 -17.67 -12.82
CA GLN A 11 34.78 -16.38 -12.95
C GLN A 11 33.52 -16.43 -12.07
N SER A 12 33.59 -15.85 -10.88
CA SER A 12 32.42 -15.51 -10.07
C SER A 12 31.63 -14.43 -10.81
N ILE A 13 30.60 -14.83 -11.53
CA ILE A 13 29.61 -13.93 -12.10
C ILE A 13 28.80 -13.42 -10.89
N THR A 14 29.23 -12.30 -10.31
CA THR A 14 28.39 -11.51 -9.42
C THR A 14 27.28 -10.92 -10.31
N ASN A 15 26.11 -11.55 -10.30
CA ASN A 15 24.91 -10.95 -10.82
C ASN A 15 24.62 -9.70 -9.97
N ILE A 16 25.14 -8.55 -10.37
CA ILE A 16 24.72 -7.26 -9.88
C ILE A 16 23.32 -7.05 -10.47
N TYR A 17 22.29 -7.56 -9.79
CA TYR A 17 20.94 -7.09 -10.03
C TYR A 17 20.94 -5.60 -9.68
N SER A 18 21.04 -4.75 -10.69
CA SER A 18 20.75 -3.33 -10.56
C SER A 18 19.31 -3.24 -10.05
N GLN A 19 19.15 -3.00 -8.76
CA GLN A 19 17.84 -2.77 -8.17
C GLN A 19 17.27 -1.53 -8.86
N THR A 20 16.25 -1.69 -9.68
CA THR A 20 15.61 -0.58 -10.40
C THR A 20 15.12 0.41 -9.35
N LYS A 21 15.69 1.62 -9.36
CA LYS A 21 15.38 2.64 -8.36
C LYS A 21 13.91 3.05 -8.47
N MET A 22 13.19 3.01 -7.35
CA MET A 22 11.81 3.49 -7.28
C MET A 22 11.73 4.98 -7.58
N ILE A 23 10.83 5.34 -8.48
CA ILE A 23 10.58 6.73 -8.89
C ILE A 23 9.64 7.37 -7.87
N THR A 24 10.07 8.50 -7.31
CA THR A 24 9.28 9.33 -6.41
C THR A 24 8.60 10.41 -7.24
N PRO A 25 7.26 10.50 -7.27
CA PRO A 25 6.58 11.66 -7.86
C PRO A 25 7.01 12.95 -7.17
N ALA A 26 6.90 14.09 -7.87
CA ALA A 26 7.24 15.37 -7.27
C ALA A 26 6.39 15.64 -6.02
N PHE A 27 7.02 16.10 -4.94
CA PHE A 27 6.30 16.52 -3.74
C PHE A 27 5.48 17.77 -4.02
N LEU A 28 4.35 17.88 -3.32
CA LEU A 28 3.44 19.00 -3.49
C LEU A 28 3.96 20.28 -2.81
N LYS A 29 3.52 21.39 -3.32
CA LYS A 29 3.73 22.72 -2.74
C LYS A 29 2.42 23.51 -2.79
N PRO A 30 2.27 24.57 -1.97
CA PRO A 30 1.10 25.43 -2.05
C PRO A 30 0.85 25.92 -3.47
N GLY A 31 -0.41 25.89 -3.90
CA GLY A 31 -0.85 26.22 -5.25
C GLY A 31 -0.99 25.01 -6.20
N ASP A 32 -0.41 23.85 -5.85
CA ASP A 32 -0.59 22.60 -6.62
C ASP A 32 -2.03 22.07 -6.52
N THR A 33 -2.43 21.28 -7.51
CA THR A 33 -3.79 20.73 -7.60
C THR A 33 -3.80 19.23 -7.31
N ILE A 34 -4.72 18.81 -6.44
CA ILE A 34 -5.08 17.40 -6.22
C ILE A 34 -6.43 17.11 -6.87
N ALA A 35 -6.53 16.00 -7.61
CA ALA A 35 -7.80 15.49 -8.09
C ALA A 35 -8.40 14.50 -7.07
N ILE A 36 -9.71 14.56 -6.85
CA ILE A 36 -10.47 13.58 -6.07
C ILE A 36 -11.34 12.78 -7.05
N VAL A 37 -11.17 11.46 -7.08
CA VAL A 37 -11.88 10.55 -8.01
C VAL A 37 -12.43 9.33 -7.27
N ALA A 38 -13.44 8.68 -7.85
CA ALA A 38 -13.95 7.39 -7.35
C ALA A 38 -13.53 6.25 -8.28
N THR A 39 -12.67 5.34 -7.78
CA THR A 39 -12.18 4.18 -8.55
C THR A 39 -13.00 2.90 -8.32
N ALA A 40 -13.86 2.91 -7.30
CA ALA A 40 -14.59 1.74 -6.81
C ALA A 40 -16.05 2.06 -6.48
N ARG A 41 -16.41 1.98 -5.20
CA ARG A 41 -17.76 2.24 -4.71
C ARG A 41 -18.18 3.69 -4.91
N LYS A 42 -19.49 3.91 -5.16
CA LYS A 42 -20.08 5.25 -5.19
C LYS A 42 -19.95 5.96 -3.84
N ASN A 43 -19.76 7.27 -3.88
CA ASN A 43 -19.86 8.12 -2.71
C ASN A 43 -21.33 8.52 -2.50
N ILE A 44 -21.96 8.03 -1.42
CA ILE A 44 -23.41 8.21 -1.21
C ILE A 44 -23.73 9.62 -0.72
N ASP A 45 -22.81 10.22 0.05
CA ASP A 45 -23.11 11.44 0.82
C ASP A 45 -22.63 12.73 0.17
N ASP A 46 -22.06 12.71 -1.03
CA ASP A 46 -21.45 13.85 -1.76
C ASP A 46 -20.63 14.81 -0.88
N ASN A 47 -20.43 14.45 0.40
CA ASN A 47 -19.82 15.32 1.39
C ASN A 47 -18.29 15.23 1.34
N LEU A 48 -17.73 15.93 0.37
CA LEU A 48 -16.28 16.10 0.28
C LEU A 48 -15.76 17.28 1.10
N LYS A 49 -16.64 17.93 1.89
CA LYS A 49 -16.29 19.15 2.63
C LYS A 49 -15.06 18.95 3.53
N PHE A 50 -14.99 17.84 4.26
CA PHE A 50 -13.80 17.53 5.06
C PHE A 50 -12.53 17.52 4.22
N ALA A 51 -12.54 16.82 3.09
CA ALA A 51 -11.37 16.68 2.23
C ALA A 51 -11.01 18.01 1.54
N THR A 52 -11.99 18.75 1.04
CA THR A 52 -11.76 20.04 0.36
C THR A 52 -11.26 21.11 1.34
N ASP A 53 -11.83 21.17 2.54
CA ASP A 53 -11.37 22.11 3.58
C ASP A 53 -9.94 21.77 4.01
N LEU A 54 -9.63 20.47 4.19
CA LEU A 54 -8.31 19.99 4.56
C LEU A 54 -7.26 20.39 3.52
N LEU A 55 -7.49 20.05 2.25
CA LEU A 55 -6.56 20.38 1.17
C LEU A 55 -6.39 21.89 1.00
N THR A 56 -7.47 22.65 1.13
CA THR A 56 -7.44 24.12 1.07
C THR A 56 -6.63 24.70 2.22
N SER A 57 -6.74 24.12 3.44
CA SER A 57 -5.93 24.56 4.59
C SER A 57 -4.43 24.33 4.38
N TRP A 58 -4.05 23.38 3.54
CA TRP A 58 -2.66 23.15 3.12
C TRP A 58 -2.23 24.02 1.93
N GLY A 59 -3.09 24.95 1.47
CA GLY A 59 -2.84 25.81 0.32
C GLY A 59 -2.95 25.12 -1.04
N LEU A 60 -3.58 23.95 -1.10
CA LEU A 60 -3.74 23.16 -2.33
C LEU A 60 -5.07 23.49 -3.02
N LYS A 61 -5.11 23.32 -4.34
CA LYS A 61 -6.33 23.39 -5.15
C LYS A 61 -6.93 22.01 -5.30
N VAL A 62 -8.26 21.95 -5.36
CA VAL A 62 -9.01 20.70 -5.52
C VAL A 62 -9.70 20.65 -6.87
N LYS A 63 -9.54 19.57 -7.61
CA LYS A 63 -10.30 19.22 -8.80
C LYS A 63 -11.17 18.00 -8.49
N ILE A 64 -12.47 18.15 -8.64
CA ILE A 64 -13.41 17.04 -8.47
C ILE A 64 -13.52 16.28 -9.80
N GLY A 65 -13.27 14.99 -9.76
CA GLY A 65 -13.40 14.11 -10.93
C GLY A 65 -14.85 13.82 -11.29
N SER A 66 -15.06 13.41 -12.52
CA SER A 66 -16.39 13.17 -13.09
C SER A 66 -17.11 11.94 -12.52
N THR A 67 -16.40 11.08 -11.80
CA THR A 67 -16.97 9.90 -11.13
C THR A 67 -17.63 10.21 -9.80
N ILE A 68 -17.36 11.39 -9.23
CA ILE A 68 -17.99 11.81 -7.98
C ILE A 68 -19.47 12.11 -8.25
N GLY A 69 -20.37 11.50 -7.48
CA GLY A 69 -21.82 11.60 -7.63
C GLY A 69 -22.43 10.62 -8.65
N LEU A 70 -21.61 9.85 -9.39
CA LEU A 70 -22.16 8.80 -10.26
C LEU A 70 -22.70 7.64 -9.43
N ASP A 71 -23.83 7.10 -9.92
CA ASP A 71 -24.53 5.96 -9.33
C ASP A 71 -24.74 4.87 -10.39
N PHE A 72 -24.07 3.75 -10.20
CA PHE A 72 -24.26 2.53 -10.96
C PHE A 72 -24.30 1.33 -10.01
N ASN A 73 -25.47 1.10 -9.40
CA ASN A 73 -25.64 0.12 -8.33
C ASN A 73 -24.66 0.39 -7.15
N GLN A 74 -23.69 -0.47 -6.94
CA GLN A 74 -22.71 -0.33 -5.89
C GLN A 74 -21.55 0.60 -6.28
N LEU A 75 -21.32 0.81 -7.57
CA LEU A 75 -20.14 1.44 -8.14
C LEU A 75 -20.38 2.93 -8.49
N ALA A 76 -19.30 3.69 -8.53
CA ALA A 76 -19.29 5.08 -9.00
C ALA A 76 -19.19 5.13 -10.53
N GLY A 77 -20.28 4.75 -11.20
CA GLY A 77 -20.33 4.61 -12.66
C GLY A 77 -19.81 3.27 -13.18
N THR A 78 -19.81 3.12 -14.50
CA THR A 78 -19.31 1.91 -15.17
C THR A 78 -17.78 1.80 -15.06
N ASP A 79 -17.22 0.63 -15.40
CA ASP A 79 -15.75 0.42 -15.41
C ASP A 79 -15.07 1.41 -16.37
N GLU A 80 -15.70 1.72 -17.51
CA GLU A 80 -15.22 2.68 -18.50
C GLU A 80 -15.23 4.12 -17.96
N GLN A 81 -16.28 4.52 -17.27
CA GLN A 81 -16.38 5.86 -16.67
C GLN A 81 -15.31 6.07 -15.59
N ARG A 82 -15.11 5.07 -14.72
CA ARG A 82 -14.07 5.13 -13.66
C ARG A 82 -12.67 5.13 -14.25
N ALA A 83 -12.42 4.28 -15.24
CA ALA A 83 -11.14 4.25 -15.95
C ALA A 83 -10.87 5.57 -16.66
N LYS A 84 -11.88 6.12 -17.37
CA LYS A 84 -11.73 7.40 -18.09
C LYS A 84 -11.44 8.55 -17.14
N ASP A 85 -12.17 8.69 -16.05
CA ASP A 85 -11.94 9.77 -15.09
C ASP A 85 -10.53 9.67 -14.48
N PHE A 86 -10.13 8.47 -14.05
CA PHE A 86 -8.78 8.26 -13.51
C PHE A 86 -7.71 8.59 -14.57
N GLN A 87 -7.90 8.16 -15.81
CA GLN A 87 -7.01 8.45 -16.93
C GLN A 87 -6.91 9.96 -17.19
N ASP A 88 -8.04 10.67 -17.23
CA ASP A 88 -8.07 12.11 -17.48
C ASP A 88 -7.28 12.87 -16.40
N GLN A 89 -7.39 12.47 -15.11
CA GLN A 89 -6.60 13.09 -14.05
C GLN A 89 -5.11 12.66 -14.10
N MET A 90 -4.86 11.44 -14.50
CA MET A 90 -3.49 10.92 -14.64
C MET A 90 -2.75 11.63 -15.78
N ASP A 91 -3.46 12.02 -16.83
CA ASP A 91 -2.92 12.67 -18.02
C ASP A 91 -2.84 14.20 -17.94
N ASP A 92 -3.58 14.82 -17.02
CA ASP A 92 -3.59 16.28 -16.83
C ASP A 92 -2.30 16.75 -16.12
N GLU A 93 -1.46 17.51 -16.81
CA GLU A 93 -0.17 18.00 -16.27
C GLU A 93 -0.31 18.95 -15.07
N ASN A 94 -1.48 19.58 -14.89
CA ASN A 94 -1.77 20.45 -13.75
C ASN A 94 -2.02 19.65 -12.46
N ILE A 95 -2.40 18.38 -12.55
CA ILE A 95 -2.63 17.52 -11.39
C ILE A 95 -1.29 16.98 -10.88
N LYS A 96 -1.07 17.06 -9.56
CA LYS A 96 0.14 16.56 -8.88
C LYS A 96 -0.14 15.32 -8.03
N ALA A 97 -1.37 15.13 -7.58
CA ALA A 97 -1.81 13.93 -6.89
C ALA A 97 -3.25 13.57 -7.25
N ILE A 98 -3.57 12.29 -7.16
CA ILE A 98 -4.92 11.74 -7.32
C ILE A 98 -5.28 11.07 -6.00
N TRP A 99 -6.30 11.60 -5.32
CA TRP A 99 -6.80 11.08 -4.06
C TRP A 99 -8.10 10.32 -4.28
N CYS A 100 -8.05 9.00 -4.12
CA CYS A 100 -9.22 8.13 -4.30
C CYS A 100 -10.22 8.38 -3.18
N VAL A 101 -11.47 8.68 -3.52
CA VAL A 101 -12.49 9.13 -2.56
C VAL A 101 -12.81 8.07 -1.50
N ARG A 102 -12.85 6.81 -1.93
CA ARG A 102 -13.11 5.64 -1.08
C ARG A 102 -12.69 4.34 -1.78
N GLY A 103 -12.58 3.27 -0.98
CA GLY A 103 -12.41 1.91 -1.45
C GLY A 103 -13.75 1.18 -1.69
N GLY A 104 -13.75 -0.10 -1.39
CA GLY A 104 -14.84 -1.06 -1.58
C GLY A 104 -14.44 -2.15 -2.55
N TYR A 105 -15.00 -2.17 -3.77
CA TYR A 105 -14.61 -3.06 -4.85
C TYR A 105 -14.80 -2.35 -6.19
N GLY A 106 -13.88 -2.54 -7.11
CA GLY A 106 -14.05 -2.03 -8.48
C GLY A 106 -12.77 -1.56 -9.15
N THR A 107 -11.72 -1.18 -8.40
CA THR A 107 -10.45 -0.69 -8.97
C THR A 107 -9.79 -1.76 -9.85
N VAL A 108 -9.86 -3.04 -9.49
CA VAL A 108 -9.32 -4.15 -10.28
C VAL A 108 -9.99 -4.29 -11.65
N ARG A 109 -11.24 -3.83 -11.81
CA ARG A 109 -12.00 -3.89 -13.07
C ARG A 109 -11.58 -2.82 -14.08
N MET A 110 -10.92 -1.76 -13.61
CA MET A 110 -10.51 -0.65 -14.46
C MET A 110 -9.00 -0.61 -14.73
N ILE A 111 -8.17 -1.25 -13.91
CA ILE A 111 -6.71 -1.10 -13.97
C ILE A 111 -6.12 -1.45 -15.35
N ASP A 112 -6.60 -2.52 -15.98
CA ASP A 112 -6.11 -2.96 -17.29
C ASP A 112 -6.61 -2.09 -18.48
N LYS A 113 -7.50 -1.10 -18.21
CA LYS A 113 -7.96 -0.12 -19.20
C LYS A 113 -7.12 1.16 -19.20
N LEU A 114 -6.18 1.31 -18.26
CA LEU A 114 -5.37 2.51 -18.10
C LEU A 114 -4.11 2.47 -18.97
N ASP A 115 -3.81 3.60 -19.60
CA ASP A 115 -2.53 3.83 -20.29
C ASP A 115 -1.61 4.70 -19.45
N PHE A 116 -0.50 4.14 -19.01
CA PHE A 116 0.48 4.81 -18.17
C PHE A 116 1.57 5.56 -18.97
N THR A 117 1.42 5.72 -20.29
CA THR A 117 2.45 6.34 -21.14
C THR A 117 2.76 7.78 -20.73
N LYS A 118 1.73 8.61 -20.46
CA LYS A 118 1.92 9.98 -19.98
C LYS A 118 2.33 10.04 -18.51
N PHE A 119 1.75 9.13 -17.69
CA PHE A 119 2.15 9.00 -16.28
C PHE A 119 3.64 8.78 -16.10
N LYS A 120 4.26 7.94 -16.94
CA LYS A 120 5.70 7.68 -16.90
C LYS A 120 6.54 8.93 -17.16
N LYS A 121 6.03 9.90 -17.91
CA LYS A 121 6.71 11.17 -18.19
C LYS A 121 6.50 12.21 -17.08
N SER A 122 5.35 12.18 -16.41
CA SER A 122 4.97 13.10 -15.33
C SER A 122 4.23 12.34 -14.24
N PRO A 123 4.95 11.56 -13.42
CA PRO A 123 4.33 10.73 -12.39
C PRO A 123 3.69 11.58 -11.30
N LYS A 124 2.57 11.09 -10.78
CA LYS A 124 1.75 11.74 -9.76
C LYS A 124 1.61 10.85 -8.54
N TRP A 125 1.41 11.45 -7.38
CA TRP A 125 1.03 10.68 -6.21
C TRP A 125 -0.37 10.09 -6.38
N VAL A 126 -0.51 8.79 -6.16
CA VAL A 126 -1.80 8.11 -6.01
C VAL A 126 -1.98 7.80 -4.53
N VAL A 127 -3.09 8.28 -3.97
CA VAL A 127 -3.36 8.28 -2.52
C VAL A 127 -4.66 7.54 -2.23
N GLY A 128 -4.65 6.70 -1.21
CA GLY A 128 -5.80 5.95 -0.72
C GLY A 128 -5.40 4.64 -0.05
N PHE A 129 -6.36 3.81 0.32
CA PHE A 129 -6.12 2.49 0.90
C PHE A 129 -7.26 1.53 0.55
N SER A 130 -7.30 0.33 1.15
CA SER A 130 -8.34 -0.65 0.85
C SER A 130 -8.28 -1.11 -0.61
N ASP A 131 -9.35 -1.04 -1.38
CA ASP A 131 -9.40 -1.40 -2.80
C ASP A 131 -8.38 -0.63 -3.68
N VAL A 132 -7.89 0.53 -3.22
CA VAL A 132 -6.81 1.29 -3.88
C VAL A 132 -5.47 0.53 -3.86
N THR A 133 -5.33 -0.50 -3.04
CA THR A 133 -4.19 -1.43 -3.04
C THR A 133 -3.90 -2.00 -4.43
N VAL A 134 -4.92 -2.14 -5.28
CA VAL A 134 -4.74 -2.52 -6.70
C VAL A 134 -3.81 -1.54 -7.43
N LEU A 135 -4.08 -0.23 -7.30
CA LEU A 135 -3.25 0.82 -7.90
C LEU A 135 -1.86 0.87 -7.28
N HIS A 136 -1.76 0.75 -5.96
CA HIS A 136 -0.48 0.74 -5.27
C HIS A 136 0.43 -0.38 -5.77
N ASN A 137 -0.07 -1.61 -5.82
CA ASN A 137 0.72 -2.74 -6.27
C ASN A 137 1.06 -2.63 -7.76
N HIS A 138 0.12 -2.19 -8.61
CA HIS A 138 0.40 -1.98 -10.03
C HIS A 138 1.50 -0.93 -10.25
N LEU A 139 1.43 0.22 -9.57
CA LEU A 139 2.46 1.26 -9.63
C LEU A 139 3.81 0.75 -9.11
N ASN A 140 3.81 -0.04 -8.04
CA ASN A 140 5.04 -0.65 -7.51
C ASN A 140 5.71 -1.59 -8.52
N THR A 141 4.93 -2.40 -9.27
CA THR A 141 5.51 -3.25 -10.33
C THR A 141 6.13 -2.43 -11.46
N MET A 142 5.68 -1.19 -11.66
CA MET A 142 6.25 -0.24 -12.60
C MET A 142 7.35 0.64 -11.99
N CYS A 143 7.75 0.38 -10.74
CA CYS A 143 8.76 1.12 -9.97
C CYS A 143 8.35 2.56 -9.61
N TYR A 144 7.07 2.82 -9.34
CA TYR A 144 6.60 4.12 -8.83
C TYR A 144 6.11 4.00 -7.40
N LYS A 145 6.44 5.03 -6.59
CA LYS A 145 5.93 5.17 -5.23
C LYS A 145 4.49 5.68 -5.23
N SER A 146 3.74 5.29 -4.19
CA SER A 146 2.36 5.73 -3.94
C SER A 146 2.11 5.84 -2.43
N ILE A 147 0.98 6.38 -2.01
CA ILE A 147 0.71 6.65 -0.59
C ILE A 147 -0.54 5.89 -0.13
N HIS A 148 -0.33 4.86 0.70
CA HIS A 148 -1.41 4.27 1.50
C HIS A 148 -1.74 5.22 2.64
N ALA A 149 -2.96 5.78 2.66
CA ALA A 149 -3.38 6.76 3.66
C ALA A 149 -4.90 6.90 3.70
N ILE A 150 -5.39 7.69 4.67
CA ILE A 150 -6.79 8.10 4.75
C ILE A 150 -7.34 8.57 3.40
N MET A 151 -8.64 8.44 3.22
CA MET A 151 -9.37 8.86 2.01
C MET A 151 -10.31 10.04 2.31
N PRO A 152 -10.81 10.76 1.29
CA PRO A 152 -11.73 11.89 1.47
C PRO A 152 -12.93 11.62 2.38
N ILE A 153 -13.44 10.39 2.42
CA ILE A 153 -14.54 10.00 3.33
C ILE A 153 -14.10 9.80 4.80
N SER A 154 -12.82 9.86 5.10
CA SER A 154 -12.28 9.56 6.45
C SER A 154 -12.41 10.75 7.41
N SER A 155 -13.59 11.36 7.53
CA SER A 155 -13.84 12.54 8.37
C SER A 155 -13.60 12.33 9.87
N LYS A 156 -13.46 11.06 10.30
CA LYS A 156 -13.16 10.68 11.70
C LYS A 156 -11.69 10.28 11.89
N ALA A 157 -10.83 10.56 10.93
CA ALA A 157 -9.40 10.30 11.04
C ALA A 157 -8.77 11.08 12.20
N THR A 158 -7.77 10.47 12.85
CA THR A 158 -7.02 11.15 13.92
C THR A 158 -6.15 12.27 13.35
N ALA A 159 -5.73 13.21 14.22
CA ALA A 159 -4.80 14.27 13.83
C ALA A 159 -3.47 13.69 13.28
N ASP A 160 -2.97 12.60 13.86
CA ASP A 160 -1.76 11.92 13.42
C ASP A 160 -1.92 11.32 12.01
N ALA A 161 -3.08 10.68 11.73
CA ALA A 161 -3.36 10.16 10.41
C ALA A 161 -3.42 11.26 9.34
N ILE A 162 -4.01 12.40 9.67
CA ILE A 162 -4.08 13.58 8.81
C ILE A 162 -2.68 14.18 8.59
N GLU A 163 -1.92 14.37 9.66
CA GLU A 163 -0.59 14.97 9.61
C GLU A 163 0.40 14.09 8.83
N THR A 164 0.36 12.77 9.00
CA THR A 164 1.24 11.87 8.26
C THR A 164 0.93 11.85 6.76
N LEU A 165 -0.34 12.04 6.35
CA LEU A 165 -0.69 12.26 4.94
C LEU A 165 -0.07 13.58 4.42
N ARG A 166 -0.17 14.68 5.19
CA ARG A 166 0.43 15.95 4.83
C ARG A 166 1.95 15.81 4.65
N ILE A 167 2.63 15.29 5.66
CA ILE A 167 4.09 15.04 5.65
C ILE A 167 4.48 14.26 4.39
N SER A 168 3.75 13.19 4.06
CA SER A 168 4.04 12.34 2.91
C SER A 168 3.88 13.06 1.58
N LEU A 169 2.87 13.92 1.45
CA LEU A 169 2.61 14.68 0.22
C LEU A 169 3.62 15.83 0.02
N PHE A 170 4.06 16.48 1.09
CA PHE A 170 4.99 17.62 1.03
C PHE A 170 6.46 17.20 1.12
N GLY A 171 6.76 15.92 1.31
CA GLY A 171 8.13 15.39 1.30
C GLY A 171 8.92 15.70 2.58
N GLU A 172 8.22 15.89 3.68
CA GLU A 172 8.85 16.04 4.98
C GLU A 172 9.27 14.65 5.53
N LYS A 173 10.12 14.65 6.55
CA LYS A 173 10.63 13.41 7.14
C LYS A 173 9.51 12.61 7.80
N LEU A 174 9.29 11.40 7.30
CA LEU A 174 8.30 10.47 7.86
C LEU A 174 9.02 9.42 8.71
N GLU A 175 8.65 9.32 9.98
CA GLU A 175 9.13 8.29 10.90
C GLU A 175 8.07 7.97 11.92
N TYR A 176 8.06 6.71 12.36
CA TYR A 176 7.13 6.20 13.36
C TYR A 176 7.88 5.62 14.53
N LYS A 177 7.44 5.95 15.73
CA LYS A 177 7.76 5.26 16.97
C LYS A 177 6.43 4.90 17.63
N ILE A 178 6.23 3.61 17.85
CA ILE A 178 5.02 3.05 18.45
C ILE A 178 5.38 2.17 19.64
N ASP A 179 4.45 1.97 20.53
CA ASP A 179 4.61 1.05 21.64
C ASP A 179 4.85 -0.37 21.12
N THR A 180 5.60 -1.16 21.88
CA THR A 180 5.79 -2.56 21.56
C THR A 180 4.47 -3.33 21.71
N TYR A 181 4.33 -4.41 20.96
CA TYR A 181 3.20 -5.32 21.08
C TYR A 181 3.72 -6.72 21.42
N ASP A 182 3.05 -7.43 22.31
CA ASP A 182 3.54 -8.70 22.87
C ASP A 182 3.84 -9.78 21.82
N MET A 183 3.13 -9.71 20.67
CA MET A 183 3.34 -10.64 19.56
C MET A 183 4.49 -10.25 18.64
N ASN A 184 5.14 -9.10 18.85
CA ASN A 184 6.24 -8.65 17.99
C ASN A 184 7.37 -9.66 17.98
N ARG A 185 7.91 -9.90 16.80
CA ARG A 185 9.20 -10.58 16.67
C ARG A 185 10.28 -9.54 16.55
N PHE A 186 11.16 -9.51 17.55
CA PHE A 186 12.25 -8.54 17.64
C PHE A 186 13.28 -8.73 16.52
N GLY A 187 13.86 -7.64 16.11
CA GLY A 187 14.88 -7.59 15.07
C GLY A 187 14.81 -6.29 14.28
N LYS A 188 15.75 -6.17 13.35
CA LYS A 188 15.88 -5.01 12.47
C LYS A 188 16.01 -5.47 11.03
N ALA A 189 15.33 -4.80 10.13
CA ALA A 189 15.43 -5.04 8.69
C ALA A 189 15.19 -3.77 7.88
N SER A 190 15.75 -3.74 6.68
CA SER A 190 15.54 -2.64 5.73
C SER A 190 15.13 -3.23 4.37
N GLY A 191 14.16 -2.60 3.72
CA GLY A 191 13.67 -3.02 2.42
C GLY A 191 12.68 -1.99 1.86
N GLU A 192 12.29 -2.15 0.61
CA GLU A 192 11.18 -1.36 0.07
C GLU A 192 9.87 -1.82 0.72
N LEU A 193 9.05 -0.87 1.15
CA LEU A 193 7.74 -1.14 1.73
C LEU A 193 6.74 -1.42 0.61
N VAL A 194 6.10 -2.57 0.67
CA VAL A 194 5.09 -3.00 -0.30
C VAL A 194 3.89 -3.56 0.44
N GLY A 195 2.75 -3.68 -0.21
CA GLY A 195 1.59 -4.32 0.40
C GLY A 195 0.32 -3.47 0.37
N GLY A 196 -0.46 -3.53 1.47
CA GLY A 196 -1.76 -2.90 1.64
C GLY A 196 -2.81 -3.87 2.19
N ASN A 197 -4.03 -3.81 1.65
CA ASN A 197 -5.11 -4.71 2.05
C ASN A 197 -4.82 -6.15 1.62
N LEU A 198 -4.87 -7.10 2.57
CA LEU A 198 -4.44 -8.48 2.36
C LEU A 198 -5.32 -9.21 1.35
N SER A 199 -6.64 -9.04 1.38
CA SER A 199 -7.56 -9.68 0.44
C SER A 199 -7.35 -9.18 -0.99
N ILE A 200 -6.98 -7.91 -1.16
CA ILE A 200 -6.62 -7.36 -2.45
C ILE A 200 -5.27 -7.92 -2.92
N ILE A 201 -4.23 -7.94 -2.08
CA ILE A 201 -2.94 -8.55 -2.41
C ILE A 201 -3.12 -10.00 -2.88
N TYR A 202 -3.90 -10.79 -2.12
CA TYR A 202 -4.24 -12.16 -2.47
C TYR A 202 -4.88 -12.27 -3.85
N SER A 203 -5.85 -11.39 -4.15
CA SER A 203 -6.59 -11.41 -5.43
C SER A 203 -5.71 -11.03 -6.64
N LEU A 204 -4.60 -10.32 -6.42
CA LEU A 204 -3.69 -9.87 -7.48
C LEU A 204 -2.59 -10.88 -7.80
N LEU A 205 -2.39 -11.93 -7.01
CA LEU A 205 -1.36 -12.94 -7.25
C LEU A 205 -1.55 -13.59 -8.62
N GLY A 206 -0.46 -13.68 -9.39
CA GLY A 206 -0.48 -14.19 -10.75
C GLY A 206 -0.90 -13.18 -11.84
N SER A 207 -1.28 -11.95 -11.46
CA SER A 207 -1.58 -10.86 -12.38
C SER A 207 -0.36 -9.96 -12.65
N LYS A 208 -0.51 -8.99 -13.58
CA LYS A 208 0.50 -7.94 -13.83
C LYS A 208 0.72 -7.01 -12.61
N SER A 209 -0.21 -7.01 -11.67
CA SER A 209 -0.18 -6.20 -10.45
C SER A 209 0.28 -7.00 -9.23
N ALA A 210 0.76 -8.23 -9.44
CA ALA A 210 1.23 -9.08 -8.35
C ALA A 210 2.44 -8.46 -7.65
N ILE A 211 2.40 -8.47 -6.32
CA ILE A 211 3.48 -7.96 -5.48
C ILE A 211 4.79 -8.73 -5.68
N ASN A 212 5.92 -8.04 -5.75
CA ASN A 212 7.23 -8.64 -5.62
C ASN A 212 7.66 -8.64 -4.15
N CYS A 213 7.99 -9.81 -3.62
CA CYS A 213 8.35 -10.01 -2.22
C CYS A 213 9.86 -10.05 -1.95
N ASP A 214 10.71 -10.05 -3.00
CA ASP A 214 12.17 -10.26 -2.86
C ASP A 214 12.83 -9.14 -2.04
N ASN A 215 13.27 -9.45 -0.82
CA ASN A 215 13.89 -8.52 0.13
C ASN A 215 13.03 -7.28 0.45
N LYS A 216 11.69 -7.43 0.47
CA LYS A 216 10.75 -6.35 0.77
C LYS A 216 10.29 -6.38 2.23
N ILE A 217 9.80 -5.25 2.72
CA ILE A 217 9.01 -5.16 3.94
C ILE A 217 7.54 -5.21 3.53
N LEU A 218 6.84 -6.25 3.95
CA LEU A 218 5.43 -6.43 3.62
C LEU A 218 4.55 -5.77 4.68
N PHE A 219 3.74 -4.81 4.27
CA PHE A 219 2.65 -4.28 5.07
C PHE A 219 1.34 -4.97 4.71
N ILE A 220 0.61 -5.45 5.70
CA ILE A 220 -0.73 -6.04 5.53
C ILE A 220 -1.71 -5.49 6.56
N GLU A 221 -2.93 -5.27 6.13
CA GLU A 221 -4.10 -4.93 6.95
C GLU A 221 -5.35 -5.51 6.31
N ASP A 222 -6.44 -5.71 7.04
CA ASP A 222 -7.72 -6.12 6.44
C ASP A 222 -8.92 -5.80 7.35
N LEU A 223 -10.12 -5.89 6.77
CA LEU A 223 -11.37 -5.76 7.52
C LEU A 223 -12.43 -6.76 7.03
N ASP A 224 -13.32 -7.12 7.97
CA ASP A 224 -14.60 -7.81 7.68
C ASP A 224 -14.44 -9.19 7.02
N GLU A 225 -13.24 -9.79 7.12
CA GLU A 225 -12.91 -11.10 6.59
C GLU A 225 -13.20 -12.23 7.58
N TYR A 226 -13.54 -13.42 7.08
CA TYR A 226 -13.59 -14.61 7.91
C TYR A 226 -12.19 -15.08 8.31
N LEU A 227 -12.03 -15.59 9.53
CA LEU A 227 -10.74 -16.06 10.05
C LEU A 227 -10.13 -17.16 9.17
N TYR A 228 -10.92 -18.12 8.68
CA TYR A 228 -10.43 -19.13 7.74
C TYR A 228 -9.97 -18.51 6.41
N HIS A 229 -10.50 -17.34 6.02
CA HIS A 229 -10.07 -16.65 4.81
C HIS A 229 -8.74 -15.95 5.03
N ILE A 230 -8.51 -15.34 6.20
CA ILE A 230 -7.19 -14.82 6.59
C ILE A 230 -6.14 -15.96 6.51
N ASP A 231 -6.44 -17.13 7.06
CA ASP A 231 -5.55 -18.29 6.95
C ASP A 231 -5.26 -18.67 5.49
N ARG A 232 -6.31 -18.76 4.67
CA ARG A 232 -6.18 -19.09 3.24
C ARG A 232 -5.29 -18.11 2.48
N MET A 233 -5.46 -16.81 2.73
CA MET A 233 -4.68 -15.75 2.08
C MET A 233 -3.21 -15.83 2.47
N MET A 234 -2.92 -16.02 3.76
CA MET A 234 -1.56 -16.17 4.27
C MET A 234 -0.91 -17.48 3.81
N ILE A 235 -1.65 -18.59 3.77
CA ILE A 235 -1.19 -19.87 3.19
C ILE A 235 -0.83 -19.70 1.70
N ASN A 236 -1.62 -18.92 0.95
CA ASN A 236 -1.31 -18.67 -0.46
C ASN A 236 -0.01 -17.88 -0.61
N LEU A 237 0.18 -16.80 0.17
CA LEU A 237 1.45 -16.05 0.20
C LEU A 237 2.65 -16.94 0.58
N LYS A 238 2.46 -17.89 1.49
CA LYS A 238 3.48 -18.88 1.83
C LYS A 238 3.76 -19.80 0.65
N ARG A 239 2.73 -20.41 0.07
CA ARG A 239 2.86 -21.40 -1.01
C ARG A 239 3.42 -20.84 -2.32
N CYS A 240 3.18 -19.57 -2.61
CA CYS A 240 3.81 -18.91 -3.76
C CYS A 240 5.26 -18.45 -3.49
N GLY A 241 5.80 -18.75 -2.28
CA GLY A 241 7.17 -18.40 -1.89
C GLY A 241 7.37 -16.92 -1.60
N CYS A 242 6.29 -16.17 -1.34
CA CYS A 242 6.40 -14.75 -1.00
C CYS A 242 6.96 -14.56 0.40
N LEU A 243 6.41 -15.27 1.42
CA LEU A 243 6.78 -15.05 2.82
C LEU A 243 8.26 -15.31 3.10
N GLU A 244 8.85 -16.34 2.49
CA GLU A 244 10.23 -16.74 2.66
C GLU A 244 11.25 -15.75 2.07
N LYS A 245 10.80 -14.87 1.18
CA LYS A 245 11.63 -13.88 0.50
C LYS A 245 11.63 -12.52 1.18
N LEU A 246 10.73 -12.30 2.14
CA LEU A 246 10.57 -11.03 2.82
C LEU A 246 11.77 -10.71 3.73
N ALA A 247 12.09 -9.44 3.87
CA ALA A 247 13.02 -8.93 4.88
C ALA A 247 12.33 -8.64 6.22
N GLY A 248 11.03 -8.35 6.22
CA GLY A 248 10.24 -8.07 7.41
C GLY A 248 8.77 -7.94 7.12
N ILE A 249 7.95 -7.95 8.16
CA ILE A 249 6.48 -7.82 8.05
C ILE A 249 5.99 -6.75 9.03
N VAL A 250 5.01 -5.97 8.58
CA VAL A 250 4.27 -5.00 9.39
C VAL A 250 2.79 -5.30 9.26
N VAL A 251 2.14 -5.62 10.37
CA VAL A 251 0.72 -5.96 10.44
C VAL A 251 -0.02 -4.77 11.04
N GLY A 252 -0.87 -4.16 10.23
CA GLY A 252 -1.76 -3.07 10.64
C GLY A 252 -3.08 -3.56 11.24
N GLY A 253 -4.13 -2.77 11.09
CA GLY A 253 -5.45 -3.09 11.61
C GLY A 253 -6.04 -4.35 10.96
N MET A 254 -6.33 -5.38 11.77
CA MET A 254 -7.13 -6.54 11.43
C MET A 254 -8.46 -6.42 12.15
N VAL A 255 -9.45 -5.78 11.50
CA VAL A 255 -10.64 -5.31 12.21
C VAL A 255 -11.94 -5.98 11.74
N LYS A 256 -12.92 -6.11 12.66
CA LYS A 256 -14.23 -6.69 12.36
C LYS A 256 -14.15 -8.08 11.74
N MET A 257 -13.17 -8.88 12.13
CA MET A 257 -13.04 -10.25 11.64
C MET A 257 -14.24 -11.08 12.07
N LYS A 258 -14.68 -11.96 11.18
CA LYS A 258 -15.82 -12.86 11.34
C LYS A 258 -15.36 -14.26 11.64
N ASP A 259 -16.14 -14.99 12.42
CA ASP A 259 -15.93 -16.42 12.61
C ASP A 259 -17.18 -17.19 12.18
N ASN A 260 -17.08 -18.50 12.09
CA ASN A 260 -18.18 -19.39 11.78
C ASN A 260 -18.84 -19.94 13.06
N ASP A 261 -19.99 -20.60 12.92
CA ASP A 261 -20.67 -21.27 14.03
C ASP A 261 -19.75 -22.27 14.76
N ILE A 262 -18.88 -22.97 14.01
CA ILE A 262 -17.77 -23.70 14.58
C ILE A 262 -16.54 -22.78 14.54
N PRO A 263 -16.06 -22.33 15.71
CA PRO A 263 -14.98 -21.36 15.77
C PRO A 263 -13.68 -21.84 15.13
N TRP A 264 -12.98 -20.93 14.47
CA TRP A 264 -11.63 -21.19 13.95
C TRP A 264 -10.62 -21.47 15.08
N GLY A 265 -10.87 -20.91 16.25
CA GLY A 265 -10.07 -21.12 17.46
C GLY A 265 -8.83 -20.23 17.60
N LYS A 266 -8.62 -19.30 16.67
CA LYS A 266 -7.53 -18.30 16.68
C LYS A 266 -8.03 -17.01 16.08
N ASN A 267 -7.54 -15.87 16.57
CA ASN A 267 -7.79 -14.57 15.94
C ASN A 267 -6.85 -14.34 14.74
N ALA A 268 -7.08 -13.28 13.99
CA ALA A 268 -6.31 -12.97 12.77
C ALA A 268 -4.81 -12.80 13.02
N LEU A 269 -4.42 -12.16 14.14
CA LEU A 269 -3.01 -11.94 14.47
C LEU A 269 -2.31 -13.26 14.82
N GLU A 270 -2.99 -14.14 15.55
CA GLU A 270 -2.49 -15.49 15.88
C GLU A 270 -2.32 -16.36 14.63
N ILE A 271 -3.24 -16.25 13.66
CA ILE A 271 -3.13 -16.94 12.36
C ILE A 271 -1.87 -16.46 11.62
N ILE A 272 -1.68 -15.14 11.53
CA ILE A 272 -0.50 -14.55 10.88
C ILE A 272 0.78 -14.99 11.60
N GLN A 273 0.77 -14.99 12.94
CA GLN A 273 1.91 -15.40 13.75
C GLN A 273 2.30 -16.86 13.48
N ASP A 274 1.34 -17.77 13.45
CA ASP A 274 1.59 -19.18 13.18
C ASP A 274 2.23 -19.42 11.81
N LEU A 275 1.76 -18.71 10.79
CA LEU A 275 2.24 -18.87 9.42
C LEU A 275 3.59 -18.19 9.16
N THR A 276 4.00 -17.30 10.05
CA THR A 276 5.28 -16.58 9.98
C THR A 276 6.30 -17.03 11.03
N LYS A 277 5.94 -17.94 11.96
CA LYS A 277 6.77 -18.31 13.12
C LYS A 277 8.16 -18.85 12.78
N ASP A 278 8.30 -19.54 11.67
CA ASP A 278 9.55 -20.17 11.22
C ASP A 278 10.46 -19.18 10.47
N LEU A 279 9.94 -18.01 10.08
CA LEU A 279 10.71 -16.96 9.43
C LEU A 279 11.62 -16.28 10.45
N LYS A 280 12.86 -15.98 10.05
CA LYS A 280 13.85 -15.30 10.93
C LYS A 280 13.93 -13.80 10.61
N ILE A 281 12.78 -13.15 10.45
CA ILE A 281 12.66 -11.74 10.11
C ILE A 281 11.87 -11.00 11.19
N PRO A 282 12.07 -9.69 11.41
CA PRO A 282 11.24 -8.92 12.33
C PRO A 282 9.79 -8.86 11.86
N VAL A 283 8.86 -8.91 12.82
CA VAL A 283 7.43 -8.71 12.58
C VAL A 283 6.91 -7.71 13.59
N ILE A 284 6.32 -6.62 13.10
CA ILE A 284 5.67 -5.60 13.93
C ILE A 284 4.16 -5.79 13.79
N TYR A 285 3.47 -5.98 14.90
CA TYR A 285 2.01 -6.06 14.96
C TYR A 285 1.40 -4.76 15.50
N ASN A 286 0.11 -4.61 15.28
CA ASN A 286 -0.70 -3.48 15.74
C ASN A 286 -0.15 -2.11 15.28
N PHE A 287 0.41 -2.08 14.07
CA PHE A 287 0.87 -0.82 13.48
C PHE A 287 -0.33 0.08 13.16
N PRO A 288 -0.28 1.39 13.48
CA PRO A 288 -1.40 2.31 13.30
C PRO A 288 -1.60 2.68 11.82
N SER A 289 -2.08 1.72 11.02
CA SER A 289 -2.44 1.90 9.61
C SER A 289 -3.46 0.85 9.17
N GLY A 290 -4.31 1.16 8.20
CA GLY A 290 -5.39 0.30 7.70
C GLY A 290 -6.79 0.80 8.05
N HIS A 291 -7.76 -0.11 8.22
CA HIS A 291 -9.18 0.22 8.46
C HIS A 291 -9.48 0.64 9.91
N ILE A 292 -8.66 1.48 10.47
CA ILE A 292 -8.79 2.09 11.80
C ILE A 292 -8.82 3.62 11.67
N GLN A 293 -9.28 4.32 12.70
CA GLN A 293 -9.34 5.80 12.66
C GLN A 293 -7.94 6.43 12.57
N ASP A 294 -6.95 5.84 13.27
CA ASP A 294 -5.54 6.23 13.20
C ASP A 294 -4.83 5.52 12.03
N ASN A 295 -5.33 5.75 10.82
CA ASN A 295 -4.75 5.21 9.60
C ASN A 295 -3.61 6.10 9.10
N ARG A 296 -2.45 5.98 9.72
CA ARG A 296 -1.25 6.76 9.39
C ARG A 296 -0.72 6.39 8.01
N ALA A 297 -0.19 7.38 7.31
CA ALA A 297 0.25 7.23 5.93
C ALA A 297 1.50 6.34 5.80
N LEU A 298 1.55 5.54 4.76
CA LEU A 298 2.70 4.73 4.39
C LEU A 298 3.07 5.00 2.93
N VAL A 299 4.31 5.39 2.66
CA VAL A 299 4.80 5.58 1.30
C VAL A 299 5.26 4.24 0.75
N LEU A 300 4.38 3.58 0.00
CA LEU A 300 4.68 2.30 -0.63
C LEU A 300 5.69 2.48 -1.77
N GLY A 301 6.62 1.53 -1.88
CA GLY A 301 7.78 1.64 -2.77
C GLY A 301 8.94 2.45 -2.17
N ASN A 302 8.76 3.10 -1.03
CA ASN A 302 9.91 3.72 -0.36
C ASN A 302 10.73 2.69 0.40
N ARG A 303 12.04 2.91 0.46
CA ARG A 303 12.89 2.11 1.33
C ARG A 303 12.63 2.51 2.78
N VAL A 304 12.43 1.52 3.63
CA VAL A 304 12.21 1.72 5.07
C VAL A 304 13.14 0.84 5.88
N THR A 305 13.48 1.32 7.07
CA THR A 305 14.08 0.50 8.11
C THR A 305 13.07 0.31 9.22
N ILE A 306 12.71 -0.93 9.51
CA ILE A 306 11.91 -1.32 10.67
C ILE A 306 12.78 -1.91 11.76
N GLU A 307 12.45 -1.62 13.02
CA GLU A 307 13.11 -2.21 14.18
C GLU A 307 12.09 -2.47 15.28
N ALA A 308 11.92 -3.74 15.67
CA ALA A 308 11.07 -4.17 16.78
C ALA A 308 11.94 -4.49 18.00
N LYS A 309 11.69 -3.83 19.11
CA LYS A 309 12.37 -3.99 20.39
C LYS A 309 11.39 -4.19 21.55
N ALA A 310 11.91 -4.51 22.72
CA ALA A 310 11.10 -4.74 23.91
C ALA A 310 10.40 -3.47 24.43
N ASP A 311 10.97 -2.30 24.19
CA ASP A 311 10.44 -1.01 24.64
C ASP A 311 9.58 -0.31 23.58
N CYS A 312 9.93 -0.43 22.31
CA CYS A 312 9.21 0.21 21.23
C CYS A 312 9.50 -0.44 19.88
N SER A 313 8.66 -0.15 18.89
CA SER A 313 8.92 -0.45 17.49
C SER A 313 9.05 0.85 16.70
N THR A 314 9.94 0.85 15.70
CA THR A 314 10.17 2.02 14.84
C THR A 314 10.07 1.65 13.37
N MET A 315 9.63 2.60 12.55
CA MET A 315 9.73 2.56 11.10
C MET A 315 10.23 3.92 10.61
N VAL A 316 11.34 3.92 9.89
CA VAL A 316 11.97 5.13 9.36
C VAL A 316 12.02 5.04 7.84
N PHE A 317 11.50 6.05 7.15
CA PHE A 317 11.52 6.19 5.70
C PHE A 317 12.81 6.89 5.26
N GLU A 318 13.47 6.33 4.21
CA GLU A 318 14.72 6.85 3.65
C GLU A 318 14.46 7.82 2.47
#